data_074c0e1241f800e873c5d73950d48104
#
_entry.id   074c0e1241f800e873c5d73950d48104
#
_cell.length_a   1.000
_cell.length_b   1.000
_cell.length_c   1.000
_cell.angle_alpha   90.00
_cell.angle_beta   90.00
_cell.angle_gamma   90.00
#
_symmetry.space_group_name_H-M   'P 1'
#
loop_
_entity.id
_entity.type
_entity.pdbx_description
1 polymer ?
#
loop_
_entity_poly.entity_id
_entity_poly.type
_entity_poly.pdbx_seq_one_letter_code
_entity_poly.pdbx_strand_id
1 'polypeptide(L)'
;EFDERTALVSISEAEAGTYDKQAGWRLRQVEQTRFLADHTETVKLPELIWSSELTPDVLSVLMVVPERMSVSTLYSYIHHLEENSQRTTRYEIALWKKLAYPFAALVMMGLALPFGYMQTRMGGVSLKVFSGIMIGVGFHLLNGLFSNLGVINGWVPAVAALTPSVVFLFAAMVMMWWVERR
;
A
#
# COMPACT_ATOMS: atom_id res chain seq x y z
N GLU A 1 25.96 3.11 -6.01
CA GLU A 1 26.92 2.04 -6.33
C GLU A 1 27.71 1.71 -5.07
N PHE A 2 27.87 0.44 -4.79
CA PHE A 2 28.58 -0.03 -3.59
C PHE A 2 29.82 -0.82 -4.02
N ASP A 3 30.89 -0.73 -3.23
CA ASP A 3 32.10 -1.53 -3.39
C ASP A 3 31.88 -2.98 -2.88
N GLU A 4 32.77 -3.90 -3.16
CA GLU A 4 32.77 -5.30 -2.66
C GLU A 4 32.66 -5.39 -1.13
N ARG A 5 33.02 -4.33 -0.42
CA ARG A 5 32.91 -4.19 1.05
C ARG A 5 31.60 -3.57 1.52
N THR A 6 30.61 -3.42 0.65
CA THR A 6 29.32 -2.75 0.93
C THR A 6 29.45 -1.27 1.36
N ALA A 7 30.57 -0.63 1.07
CA ALA A 7 30.72 0.81 1.25
C ALA A 7 30.13 1.57 0.05
N LEU A 8 29.44 2.67 0.34
CA LEU A 8 28.84 3.51 -0.70
C LEU A 8 29.95 4.30 -1.41
N VAL A 9 30.15 4.05 -2.71
CA VAL A 9 31.17 4.68 -3.56
C VAL A 9 30.62 5.84 -4.34
N SER A 10 29.43 5.70 -4.92
CA SER A 10 28.81 6.78 -5.69
C SER A 10 27.28 6.73 -5.64
N ILE A 11 26.68 7.91 -5.75
CA ILE A 11 25.25 8.09 -5.99
C ILE A 11 25.13 8.81 -7.33
N SER A 12 24.32 8.27 -8.24
CA SER A 12 24.04 8.90 -9.52
C SER A 12 22.55 9.21 -9.62
N GLU A 13 22.23 10.45 -9.88
CA GLU A 13 20.86 10.93 -10.12
C GLU A 13 20.77 11.37 -11.59
N ALA A 14 19.77 10.92 -12.31
CA ALA A 14 19.57 11.23 -13.72
C ALA A 14 18.17 11.82 -13.95
N GLU A 15 18.05 12.81 -14.79
CA GLU A 15 16.77 13.43 -15.15
C GLU A 15 15.92 12.50 -16.01
N ALA A 16 16.54 11.71 -16.87
CA ALA A 16 15.87 10.75 -17.74
C ALA A 16 16.74 9.51 -17.99
N GLY A 17 16.08 8.36 -18.14
CA GLY A 17 16.74 7.10 -18.52
C GLY A 17 15.97 6.40 -19.63
N THR A 18 16.70 5.93 -20.65
CA THR A 18 16.16 5.07 -21.72
C THR A 18 16.87 3.73 -21.68
N TYR A 19 16.10 2.64 -21.78
CA TYR A 19 16.66 1.30 -21.77
C TYR A 19 16.89 0.80 -23.18
N ASP A 20 18.10 0.29 -23.41
CA ASP A 20 18.47 -0.39 -24.64
C ASP A 20 18.83 -1.85 -24.30
N LYS A 21 18.27 -2.82 -25.05
CA LYS A 21 18.50 -4.25 -24.82
C LYS A 21 19.96 -4.68 -24.94
N GLN A 22 20.80 -3.93 -25.69
CA GLN A 22 22.21 -4.25 -25.93
C GLN A 22 23.17 -3.45 -25.05
N ALA A 23 22.81 -2.19 -24.73
CA ALA A 23 23.71 -1.27 -24.04
C ALA A 23 23.32 -1.05 -22.54
N GLY A 24 22.15 -1.55 -22.11
CA GLY A 24 21.62 -1.28 -20.77
C GLY A 24 20.91 0.07 -20.65
N TRP A 25 20.99 0.71 -19.50
CA TRP A 25 20.37 2.01 -19.25
C TRP A 25 21.24 3.15 -19.76
N ARG A 26 20.68 3.95 -20.65
CA ARG A 26 21.28 5.22 -21.07
C ARG A 26 20.65 6.35 -20.27
N LEU A 27 21.39 6.87 -19.31
CA LEU A 27 20.99 7.95 -18.41
C LEU A 27 21.43 9.28 -19.02
N ARG A 28 20.55 10.30 -18.95
CA ARG A 28 20.83 11.65 -19.45
C ARG A 28 20.80 12.66 -18.29
N GLN A 29 21.65 13.67 -18.41
CA GLN A 29 21.82 14.73 -17.40
C GLN A 29 22.07 14.12 -16.01
N VAL A 30 23.14 13.35 -15.91
CA VAL A 30 23.51 12.62 -14.70
C VAL A 30 24.33 13.51 -13.80
N GLU A 31 23.88 13.67 -12.56
CA GLU A 31 24.65 14.24 -11.46
C GLU A 31 25.18 13.09 -10.60
N GLN A 32 26.47 12.81 -10.71
CA GLN A 32 27.14 11.74 -9.99
C GLN A 32 27.92 12.31 -8.81
N THR A 33 27.56 11.92 -7.61
CA THR A 33 28.28 12.23 -6.37
C THR A 33 29.15 11.04 -5.99
N ARG A 34 30.45 11.21 -6.01
CA ARG A 34 31.44 10.20 -5.62
C ARG A 34 31.94 10.46 -4.22
N PHE A 35 32.00 9.42 -3.41
CA PHE A 35 32.51 9.47 -2.04
C PHE A 35 33.95 8.96 -2.02
N LEU A 36 34.90 9.87 -1.94
CA LEU A 36 36.30 9.55 -1.72
C LEU A 36 36.60 9.50 -0.22
N ALA A 37 37.74 8.93 0.16
CA ALA A 37 38.11 8.77 1.56
C ALA A 37 38.24 10.11 2.35
N ASP A 38 38.50 11.21 1.66
CA ASP A 38 38.77 12.51 2.25
C ASP A 38 37.75 13.60 1.88
N HIS A 39 37.07 13.46 0.74
CA HIS A 39 36.09 14.44 0.26
C HIS A 39 35.03 13.81 -0.65
N THR A 40 33.99 14.60 -0.91
CA THR A 40 32.91 14.23 -1.82
C THR A 40 33.01 15.11 -3.06
N GLU A 41 33.01 14.48 -4.25
CA GLU A 41 33.07 15.18 -5.53
C GLU A 41 31.74 14.97 -6.29
N THR A 42 31.16 16.06 -6.80
CA THR A 42 29.95 15.99 -7.62
C THR A 42 30.33 16.36 -9.07
N VAL A 43 30.08 15.43 -9.98
CA VAL A 43 30.38 15.56 -11.42
C VAL A 43 29.07 15.51 -12.21
N LYS A 44 28.88 16.48 -13.12
CA LYS A 44 27.74 16.49 -14.06
C LYS A 44 28.15 15.88 -15.37
N LEU A 45 27.48 14.79 -15.75
CA LEU A 45 27.74 14.07 -16.99
C LEU A 45 26.53 14.24 -17.92
N PRO A 46 26.74 14.58 -19.21
CA PRO A 46 25.63 14.73 -20.17
C PRO A 46 24.94 13.38 -20.45
N GLU A 47 25.73 12.30 -20.48
CA GLU A 47 25.24 10.93 -20.65
C GLU A 47 26.10 9.96 -19.83
N LEU A 48 25.43 8.92 -19.29
CA LEU A 48 26.06 7.78 -18.61
C LEU A 48 25.39 6.48 -19.06
N ILE A 49 26.17 5.52 -19.50
CA ILE A 49 25.67 4.16 -19.77
C ILE A 49 25.84 3.35 -18.49
N TRP A 50 24.71 2.91 -17.94
CA TRP A 50 24.69 2.10 -16.74
C TRP A 50 24.26 0.67 -17.09
N SER A 51 25.22 -0.25 -17.04
CA SER A 51 24.98 -1.68 -17.23
C SER A 51 24.42 -2.24 -15.91
N SER A 52 23.15 -2.55 -15.89
CA SER A 52 22.47 -3.15 -14.75
C SER A 52 21.59 -4.30 -15.21
N GLU A 53 21.47 -5.32 -14.36
CA GLU A 53 20.53 -6.42 -14.55
C GLU A 53 19.07 -5.99 -14.37
N LEU A 54 18.82 -4.76 -13.88
CA LEU A 54 17.50 -4.18 -13.72
C LEU A 54 16.92 -3.83 -15.09
N THR A 55 16.02 -4.67 -15.58
CA THR A 55 15.25 -4.40 -16.80
C THR A 55 14.03 -3.53 -16.49
N PRO A 56 13.43 -2.84 -17.50
CA PRO A 56 12.18 -2.10 -17.32
C PRO A 56 11.05 -2.95 -16.74
N ASP A 57 11.02 -4.24 -17.08
CA ASP A 57 10.03 -5.18 -16.56
C ASP A 57 10.18 -5.36 -15.04
N VAL A 58 11.40 -5.52 -14.53
CA VAL A 58 11.69 -5.60 -13.09
C VAL A 58 11.33 -4.29 -12.39
N LEU A 59 11.67 -3.14 -12.97
CA LEU A 59 11.30 -1.84 -12.40
C LEU A 59 9.80 -1.61 -12.41
N SER A 60 9.10 -2.03 -13.45
CA SER A 60 7.64 -1.91 -13.50
C SER A 60 6.96 -2.71 -12.39
N VAL A 61 7.46 -3.91 -12.07
CA VAL A 61 6.96 -4.74 -10.96
C VAL A 61 7.20 -4.08 -9.60
N LEU A 62 8.36 -3.43 -9.41
CA LEU A 62 8.68 -2.73 -8.17
C LEU A 62 7.85 -1.45 -7.96
N MET A 63 7.42 -0.80 -9.04
CA MET A 63 6.64 0.44 -9.00
C MET A 63 5.12 0.23 -8.97
N VAL A 64 4.65 -0.98 -9.22
CA VAL A 64 3.20 -1.28 -9.24
C VAL A 64 2.64 -1.33 -7.82
N VAL A 65 1.86 -0.31 -7.48
CA VAL A 65 1.12 -0.21 -6.23
C VAL A 65 -0.26 -0.84 -6.43
N PRO A 66 -0.55 -2.01 -5.86
CA PRO A 66 -1.80 -2.75 -6.10
C PRO A 66 -3.05 -1.93 -5.80
N GLU A 67 -2.96 -1.02 -4.83
CA GLU A 67 -4.06 -0.16 -4.40
C GLU A 67 -4.52 0.82 -5.47
N ARG A 68 -3.66 1.16 -6.43
CA ARG A 68 -3.95 2.09 -7.54
C ARG A 68 -4.49 1.40 -8.80
N MET A 69 -4.35 0.07 -8.91
CA MET A 69 -4.84 -0.68 -10.08
C MET A 69 -6.36 -0.79 -10.07
N SER A 70 -6.99 -0.88 -11.25
CA SER A 70 -8.41 -1.24 -11.36
C SER A 70 -8.63 -2.71 -10.97
N VAL A 71 -9.87 -3.09 -10.66
CA VAL A 71 -10.20 -4.50 -10.32
C VAL A 71 -9.86 -5.43 -11.48
N SER A 72 -10.19 -5.03 -12.72
CA SER A 72 -9.89 -5.83 -13.91
C SER A 72 -8.40 -5.99 -14.16
N THR A 73 -7.65 -4.88 -14.06
CA THR A 73 -6.19 -4.90 -14.22
C THR A 73 -5.52 -5.76 -13.15
N LEU A 74 -5.99 -5.64 -11.91
CA LEU A 74 -5.46 -6.41 -10.78
C LEU A 74 -5.73 -7.91 -10.95
N TYR A 75 -6.91 -8.29 -11.44
CA TYR A 75 -7.24 -9.68 -11.73
C TYR A 75 -6.34 -10.25 -12.83
N SER A 76 -6.18 -9.54 -13.96
CA SER A 76 -5.29 -9.98 -15.05
C SER A 76 -3.84 -10.08 -14.60
N TYR A 77 -3.40 -9.14 -13.73
CA TYR A 77 -2.05 -9.13 -13.19
C TYR A 77 -1.78 -10.30 -12.24
N ILE A 78 -2.75 -10.65 -11.37
CA ILE A 78 -2.66 -11.84 -10.51
C ILE A 78 -2.50 -13.10 -11.36
N HIS A 79 -3.33 -13.25 -12.40
CA HIS A 79 -3.26 -14.41 -13.29
C HIS A 79 -1.90 -14.53 -13.98
N HIS A 80 -1.36 -13.42 -14.47
CA HIS A 80 -0.01 -13.39 -15.06
C HIS A 80 1.10 -13.75 -14.06
N LEU A 81 0.98 -13.33 -12.81
CA LEU A 81 1.93 -13.69 -11.75
C LEU A 81 1.84 -15.18 -11.39
N GLU A 82 0.64 -15.77 -11.35
CA GLU A 82 0.42 -17.19 -11.11
C GLU A 82 1.07 -18.06 -12.20
N GLU A 83 0.90 -17.70 -13.47
CA GLU A 83 1.54 -18.37 -14.60
C GLU A 83 3.07 -18.39 -14.49
N ASN A 84 3.65 -17.33 -13.91
CA ASN A 84 5.10 -17.21 -13.69
C ASN A 84 5.57 -17.70 -12.30
N SER A 85 4.71 -18.43 -11.56
CA SER A 85 5.01 -18.97 -10.22
C SER A 85 5.51 -17.91 -9.23
N GLN A 86 5.05 -16.67 -9.36
CA GLN A 86 5.39 -15.57 -8.47
C GLN A 86 4.38 -15.44 -7.33
N ARG A 87 4.77 -14.74 -6.25
CA ARG A 87 3.90 -14.53 -5.08
C ARG A 87 2.78 -13.54 -5.38
N THR A 88 1.54 -13.99 -5.31
CA THR A 88 0.32 -13.24 -5.62
C THR A 88 -0.39 -12.67 -4.39
N THR A 89 -0.08 -13.18 -3.19
CA THR A 89 -0.81 -12.91 -1.93
C THR A 89 -1.11 -11.42 -1.69
N ARG A 90 -0.15 -10.53 -1.94
CA ARG A 90 -0.34 -9.09 -1.77
C ARG A 90 -1.40 -8.52 -2.71
N TYR A 91 -1.39 -8.96 -3.96
CA TYR A 91 -2.32 -8.50 -5.01
C TYR A 91 -3.72 -9.08 -4.80
N GLU A 92 -3.81 -10.32 -4.38
CA GLU A 92 -5.07 -10.97 -4.02
C GLU A 92 -5.73 -10.27 -2.82
N ILE A 93 -4.99 -9.95 -1.76
CA ILE A 93 -5.52 -9.18 -0.63
C ILE A 93 -6.04 -7.82 -1.11
N ALA A 94 -5.31 -7.13 -2.00
CA ALA A 94 -5.75 -5.85 -2.57
C ALA A 94 -7.02 -6.00 -3.41
N LEU A 95 -7.16 -7.10 -4.18
CA LEU A 95 -8.35 -7.41 -4.94
C LEU A 95 -9.56 -7.63 -4.02
N TRP A 96 -9.42 -8.48 -3.01
CA TRP A 96 -10.47 -8.74 -2.03
C TRP A 96 -10.88 -7.50 -1.25
N LYS A 97 -9.93 -6.63 -0.91
CA LYS A 97 -10.23 -5.32 -0.29
C LYS A 97 -11.08 -4.44 -1.19
N LYS A 98 -10.78 -4.37 -2.48
CA LYS A 98 -11.57 -3.58 -3.44
C LYS A 98 -12.99 -4.13 -3.61
N LEU A 99 -13.15 -5.44 -3.65
CA LEU A 99 -14.45 -6.09 -3.70
C LEU A 99 -15.25 -5.90 -2.39
N ALA A 100 -14.57 -5.93 -1.24
CA ALA A 100 -15.18 -5.72 0.06
C ALA A 100 -15.50 -4.23 0.36
N TYR A 101 -14.93 -3.28 -0.38
CA TYR A 101 -15.06 -1.85 -0.12
C TYR A 101 -16.52 -1.36 -0.03
N PRO A 102 -17.44 -1.69 -0.97
CA PRO A 102 -18.82 -1.30 -0.86
C PRO A 102 -19.51 -1.89 0.38
N PHE A 103 -19.16 -3.12 0.76
CA PHE A 103 -19.66 -3.75 1.98
C PHE A 103 -19.14 -3.03 3.23
N ALA A 104 -17.85 -2.69 3.26
CA ALA A 104 -17.26 -1.91 4.35
C ALA A 104 -17.95 -0.55 4.53
N ALA A 105 -18.33 0.11 3.43
CA ALA A 105 -19.08 1.37 3.50
C ALA A 105 -20.44 1.20 4.16
N LEU A 106 -21.19 0.12 3.86
CA LEU A 106 -22.45 -0.20 4.51
C LEU A 106 -22.27 -0.50 6.01
N VAL A 107 -21.22 -1.22 6.39
CA VAL A 107 -20.88 -1.49 7.79
C VAL A 107 -20.62 -0.20 8.54
N MET A 108 -19.84 0.73 7.97
CA MET A 108 -19.55 2.03 8.59
C MET A 108 -20.80 2.90 8.70
N MET A 109 -21.70 2.86 7.72
CA MET A 109 -22.99 3.53 7.78
C MET A 109 -23.87 2.95 8.90
N GLY A 110 -23.94 1.61 9.02
CA GLY A 110 -24.63 0.94 10.12
C GLY A 110 -24.09 1.31 11.49
N LEU A 111 -22.77 1.46 11.61
CA LEU A 111 -22.10 1.84 12.84
C LEU A 111 -22.36 3.32 13.23
N ALA A 112 -22.66 4.17 12.25
CA ALA A 112 -23.04 5.57 12.50
C ALA A 112 -24.44 5.73 13.08
N LEU A 113 -25.37 4.79 12.84
CA LEU A 113 -26.76 4.87 13.31
C LEU A 113 -26.89 5.01 14.84
N PRO A 114 -26.21 4.21 15.68
CA PRO A 114 -26.30 4.34 17.13
C PRO A 114 -25.95 5.73 17.64
N PHE A 115 -24.98 6.41 16.99
CA PHE A 115 -24.59 7.78 17.38
C PHE A 115 -25.68 8.81 17.08
N GLY A 116 -26.50 8.59 16.06
CA GLY A 116 -27.66 9.41 15.75
C GLY A 116 -28.75 9.29 16.79
N TYR A 117 -28.98 8.08 17.32
CA TYR A 117 -30.00 7.80 18.32
C TYR A 117 -29.63 8.21 19.76
N MET A 118 -28.34 8.35 20.07
CA MET A 118 -27.91 8.79 21.40
C MET A 118 -28.38 10.21 21.66
N GLN A 119 -29.28 10.36 22.66
CA GLN A 119 -29.82 11.65 23.05
C GLN A 119 -28.72 12.62 23.49
N THR A 120 -28.93 13.91 23.20
CA THR A 120 -27.99 15.01 23.45
C THR A 120 -27.75 15.32 24.95
N ARG A 121 -28.42 14.63 25.85
CA ARG A 121 -28.33 14.88 27.29
C ARG A 121 -26.99 14.51 27.94
N MET A 122 -26.17 13.67 27.34
CA MET A 122 -24.93 13.14 27.95
C MET A 122 -23.63 13.44 27.15
N GLY A 123 -23.59 14.48 26.36
CA GLY A 123 -22.38 14.87 25.68
C GLY A 123 -22.67 15.79 24.50
N GLY A 124 -21.89 16.85 24.35
CA GLY A 124 -22.04 17.80 23.23
C GLY A 124 -21.85 17.13 21.87
N VAL A 125 -22.37 17.73 20.81
CA VAL A 125 -22.20 17.31 19.41
C VAL A 125 -20.75 17.02 19.07
N SER A 126 -19.84 17.77 19.66
CA SER A 126 -18.38 17.63 19.49
C SER A 126 -17.87 16.24 19.89
N LEU A 127 -18.34 15.65 20.99
CA LEU A 127 -17.90 14.33 21.44
C LEU A 127 -18.37 13.22 20.48
N LYS A 128 -19.59 13.35 19.94
CA LYS A 128 -20.14 12.39 18.95
C LYS A 128 -19.33 12.42 17.64
N VAL A 129 -19.04 13.62 17.15
CA VAL A 129 -18.24 13.81 15.94
C VAL A 129 -16.82 13.25 16.16
N PHE A 130 -16.21 13.58 17.30
CA PHE A 130 -14.86 13.06 17.64
C PHE A 130 -14.86 11.53 17.71
N SER A 131 -15.83 10.91 18.37
CA SER A 131 -15.94 9.45 18.45
C SER A 131 -16.11 8.81 17.07
N GLY A 132 -16.93 9.39 16.20
CA GLY A 132 -17.12 8.91 14.84
C GLY A 132 -15.83 8.96 14.01
N ILE A 133 -15.08 10.06 14.12
CA ILE A 133 -13.77 10.20 13.47
C ILE A 133 -12.79 9.14 13.98
N MET A 134 -12.70 8.96 15.29
CA MET A 134 -11.81 7.97 15.92
C MET A 134 -12.13 6.55 15.48
N ILE A 135 -13.40 6.20 15.36
CA ILE A 135 -13.83 4.89 14.85
C ILE A 135 -13.44 4.72 13.39
N GLY A 136 -13.63 5.75 12.55
CA GLY A 136 -13.21 5.73 11.14
C GLY A 136 -11.70 5.54 10.97
N VAL A 137 -10.91 6.27 11.75
CA VAL A 137 -9.44 6.11 11.77
C VAL A 137 -9.06 4.73 12.27
N GLY A 138 -9.70 4.24 13.35
CA GLY A 138 -9.48 2.90 13.88
C GLY A 138 -9.77 1.80 12.85
N PHE A 139 -10.86 1.91 12.09
CA PHE A 139 -11.17 1.00 10.98
C PHE A 139 -10.08 1.00 9.92
N HIS A 140 -9.61 2.19 9.52
CA HIS A 140 -8.56 2.31 8.49
C HIS A 140 -7.24 1.68 8.95
N LEU A 141 -6.84 1.94 10.20
CA LEU A 141 -5.63 1.37 10.80
C LEU A 141 -5.71 -0.16 10.89
N LEU A 142 -6.84 -0.69 11.39
CA LEU A 142 -7.06 -2.14 11.47
C LEU A 142 -7.06 -2.79 10.09
N ASN A 143 -7.68 -2.16 9.09
CA ASN A 143 -7.68 -2.66 7.72
C ASN A 143 -6.27 -2.72 7.13
N GLY A 144 -5.41 -1.74 7.41
CA GLY A 144 -3.99 -1.77 7.06
C GLY A 144 -3.22 -2.86 7.81
N LEU A 145 -3.43 -2.97 9.11
CA LEU A 145 -2.78 -3.96 9.97
C LEU A 145 -3.08 -5.40 9.52
N PHE A 146 -4.36 -5.74 9.33
CA PHE A 146 -4.75 -7.09 8.88
C PHE A 146 -4.24 -7.41 7.48
N SER A 147 -4.20 -6.42 6.57
CA SER A 147 -3.56 -6.60 5.27
C SER A 147 -2.09 -6.98 5.39
N ASN A 148 -1.33 -6.23 6.18
CA ASN A 148 0.11 -6.46 6.34
C ASN A 148 0.38 -7.81 7.05
N LEU A 149 -0.36 -8.10 8.11
CA LEU A 149 -0.27 -9.39 8.78
C LEU A 149 -0.65 -10.56 7.86
N GLY A 150 -1.65 -10.37 7.01
CA GLY A 150 -2.06 -11.37 6.01
C GLY A 150 -0.96 -11.68 5.01
N VAL A 151 -0.23 -10.67 4.54
CA VAL A 151 0.92 -10.85 3.65
C VAL A 151 2.08 -11.56 4.36
N ILE A 152 2.41 -11.13 5.59
CA ILE A 152 3.55 -11.66 6.36
C ILE A 152 3.31 -13.12 6.76
N ASN A 153 2.10 -13.44 7.24
CA ASN A 153 1.77 -14.76 7.76
C ASN A 153 1.18 -15.71 6.70
N GLY A 154 1.04 -15.27 5.44
CA GLY A 154 0.46 -16.07 4.37
C GLY A 154 -0.99 -16.49 4.62
N TRP A 155 -1.80 -15.62 5.24
CA TRP A 155 -3.22 -15.90 5.48
C TRP A 155 -4.00 -15.96 4.17
N VAL A 156 -5.13 -16.66 4.21
CA VAL A 156 -6.06 -16.65 3.08
C VAL A 156 -6.44 -15.19 2.75
N PRO A 157 -6.22 -14.72 1.52
CA PRO A 157 -6.38 -13.31 1.16
C PRO A 157 -7.75 -12.72 1.48
N ALA A 158 -8.81 -13.52 1.24
CA ALA A 158 -10.18 -13.13 1.58
C ALA A 158 -10.37 -12.90 3.09
N VAL A 159 -9.79 -13.76 3.93
CA VAL A 159 -9.88 -13.62 5.40
C VAL A 159 -9.17 -12.35 5.85
N ALA A 160 -7.94 -12.13 5.39
CA ALA A 160 -7.18 -10.93 5.73
C ALA A 160 -7.92 -9.63 5.36
N ALA A 161 -8.61 -9.62 4.21
CA ALA A 161 -9.34 -8.46 3.71
C ALA A 161 -10.69 -8.22 4.40
N LEU A 162 -11.43 -9.29 4.76
CA LEU A 162 -12.79 -9.19 5.29
C LEU A 162 -12.84 -9.08 6.81
N THR A 163 -11.83 -9.58 7.53
CA THR A 163 -11.82 -9.61 9.01
C THR A 163 -12.12 -8.25 9.65
N PRO A 164 -11.50 -7.12 9.25
CA PRO A 164 -11.82 -5.82 9.84
C PRO A 164 -13.31 -5.46 9.69
N SER A 165 -13.85 -5.67 8.48
CA SER A 165 -15.26 -5.36 8.20
C SER A 165 -16.23 -6.20 9.04
N VAL A 166 -15.92 -7.49 9.25
CA VAL A 166 -16.71 -8.40 10.09
C VAL A 166 -16.64 -7.98 11.55
N VAL A 167 -15.48 -7.61 12.07
CA VAL A 167 -15.31 -7.12 13.45
C VAL A 167 -16.13 -5.85 13.68
N PHE A 168 -16.08 -4.91 12.75
CA PHE A 168 -16.85 -3.66 12.85
C PHE A 168 -18.37 -3.88 12.67
N LEU A 169 -18.78 -4.83 11.83
CA LEU A 169 -20.17 -5.23 11.70
C LEU A 169 -20.70 -5.79 13.03
N PHE A 170 -19.91 -6.65 13.67
CA PHE A 170 -20.27 -7.19 14.97
C PHE A 170 -20.35 -6.09 16.05
N ALA A 171 -19.41 -5.16 16.04
CA ALA A 171 -19.45 -3.99 16.93
C ALA A 171 -20.70 -3.13 16.71
N ALA A 172 -21.09 -2.90 15.44
CA ALA A 172 -22.30 -2.17 15.09
C ALA A 172 -23.57 -2.87 15.62
N MET A 173 -23.65 -4.19 15.46
CA MET A 173 -24.77 -4.98 15.98
C MET A 173 -24.87 -4.92 17.50
N VAL A 174 -23.75 -5.05 18.20
CA VAL A 174 -23.71 -4.97 19.67
C VAL A 174 -24.11 -3.58 20.15
N MET A 175 -23.62 -2.53 19.50
CA MET A 175 -23.99 -1.14 19.83
C MET A 175 -25.48 -0.88 19.58
N MET A 176 -26.04 -1.36 18.47
CA MET A 176 -27.46 -1.22 18.15
C MET A 176 -28.32 -1.91 19.21
N TRP A 177 -27.99 -3.16 19.54
CA TRP A 177 -28.69 -3.93 20.56
C TRP A 177 -28.64 -3.26 21.96
N TRP A 178 -27.50 -2.65 22.27
CA TRP A 178 -27.36 -1.94 23.56
C TRP A 178 -28.17 -0.65 23.61
N VAL A 179 -28.26 0.09 22.49
CA VAL A 179 -29.07 1.31 22.38
C VAL A 179 -30.56 0.99 22.43
N GLU A 180 -31.02 -0.12 21.82
CA GLU A 180 -32.40 -0.54 21.77
C GLU A 180 -32.92 -1.01 23.17
N ARG A 181 -32.02 -1.55 23.99
CA ARG A 181 -32.37 -2.01 25.37
C ARG A 181 -32.41 -0.90 26.42
N ARG A 182 -31.99 0.32 26.06
CA ARG A 182 -32.04 1.49 26.94
C ARG A 182 -33.25 2.36 26.67
#